data_8b080271eb7d26c07800e54883fdfb63
#
_entry.id   8b080271eb7d26c07800e54883fdfb63
#
_cell.length_a   1.000
_cell.length_b   1.000
_cell.length_c   1.000
_cell.angle_alpha   90.00
_cell.angle_beta   90.00
_cell.angle_gamma   90.00
#
_symmetry.space_group_name_H-M   'P 1'
#
loop_
_entity.id
_entity.type
_entity.pdbx_description
1 polymer ?
#
loop_
_entity_poly.entity_id
_entity_poly.type
_entity_poly.pdbx_seq_one_letter_code
_entity_poly.pdbx_strand_id
1 'polypeptide(L)'
;MLHRTLTAFLLFLFASAVAAQPMVSAADPRAAAAGIEMLKKGGTAADAAIAMMLALGVVEPAHSGLGGGGFLIYRDARSGKLTSYDAREAAPAAADARWFFGADGKPMGIRDAIPGGRSVGVPGELRLMEAIHGDHGRLRWKTLFAPATKLARDGWAITPRFHNFLTRMPATGFFDDWAKAYLYRPDGQAKAVGTVVKNPELAAFYGLIARHGPDYFYVGPAARTLVATVNGAPRNPSRMTLGDLASYKVREPAPVCGAYRGYRICGAAPPASGPTIVLMILKQLERFDMAALGRDSPVAWHLFAESSRLAYADRDAWLADPDYVQVPVEGLLAPDYIARRSALIAPDRTMAAIAPGTPAGAPAFRKAEPQPEHGTSSLTAVDRWGNVAQATVTIESVFGSGRSMNGLFLNNQLTDFNLKPEKNGLLTANRVEGGKRPRSSMSPLLVYDPAGRLRLSIGAAGGSTIIAQVAKALVGVIDWKLSAQDAISFGLLYAPGPGGVAEKDTAVAAMLPALAGLGETLNVAPLGLKANAIEWRDGVAIGAADPRSEGVSMGLDGKAVKPAAASLVKDRPSE
;
A
#
# COMPACT_ATOMS: atom_id res chain seq x y z
N MET A 1 1.01 -2.65 -78.67
CA MET A 1 0.50 -3.21 -77.39
C MET A 1 1.52 -2.89 -76.27
N LEU A 2 1.30 -1.84 -75.53
CA LEU A 2 2.19 -1.41 -74.43
C LEU A 2 1.64 -1.95 -73.09
N HIS A 3 2.40 -2.83 -72.43
CA HIS A 3 2.11 -3.28 -71.07
C HIS A 3 2.68 -2.23 -70.08
N ARG A 4 1.82 -1.56 -69.33
CA ARG A 4 2.16 -0.75 -68.20
C ARG A 4 2.06 -1.63 -66.95
N THR A 5 3.19 -2.02 -66.37
CA THR A 5 3.30 -2.59 -65.03
C THR A 5 3.21 -1.49 -63.99
N LEU A 6 2.14 -1.46 -63.19
CA LEU A 6 1.98 -0.61 -62.03
C LEU A 6 2.67 -1.28 -60.83
N THR A 7 3.78 -0.74 -60.38
CA THR A 7 4.45 -1.16 -59.11
C THR A 7 3.83 -0.38 -57.96
N ALA A 8 3.03 -1.06 -57.15
CA ALA A 8 2.48 -0.47 -55.92
C ALA A 8 3.55 -0.47 -54.82
N PHE A 9 4.01 0.72 -54.43
CA PHE A 9 4.89 0.91 -53.26
C PHE A 9 4.03 0.90 -51.99
N LEU A 10 4.10 -0.19 -51.23
CA LEU A 10 3.55 -0.21 -49.85
C LEU A 10 4.48 0.59 -48.93
N LEU A 11 4.07 1.80 -48.57
CA LEU A 11 4.66 2.55 -47.47
C LEU A 11 4.26 1.89 -46.15
N PHE A 12 5.17 1.12 -45.57
CA PHE A 12 5.08 0.72 -44.18
C PHE A 12 5.37 1.96 -43.31
N LEU A 13 4.33 2.59 -42.78
CA LEU A 13 4.43 3.56 -41.69
C LEU A 13 4.89 2.81 -40.44
N PHE A 14 6.20 2.79 -40.23
CA PHE A 14 6.74 2.49 -38.91
C PHE A 14 6.31 3.62 -37.95
N ALA A 15 5.21 3.41 -37.22
CA ALA A 15 4.92 4.21 -36.07
C ALA A 15 6.11 4.01 -35.09
N SER A 16 7.00 4.98 -35.04
CA SER A 16 8.08 5.02 -34.05
C SER A 16 7.42 4.96 -32.69
N ALA A 17 7.51 3.82 -32.01
CA ALA A 17 7.09 3.72 -30.62
C ALA A 17 7.89 4.77 -29.85
N VAL A 18 7.22 5.83 -29.38
CA VAL A 18 7.84 6.81 -28.49
C VAL A 18 8.35 6.01 -27.30
N ALA A 19 9.68 5.98 -27.15
CA ALA A 19 10.30 5.27 -26.04
C ALA A 19 9.73 5.82 -24.73
N ALA A 20 9.22 4.93 -23.88
CA ALA A 20 8.71 5.35 -22.58
C ALA A 20 9.83 6.07 -21.80
N GLN A 21 9.50 7.16 -21.13
CA GLN A 21 10.45 7.87 -20.27
C GLN A 21 10.60 7.11 -18.95
N PRO A 22 11.78 6.50 -18.67
CA PRO A 22 12.00 5.81 -17.41
C PRO A 22 11.89 6.78 -16.24
N MET A 23 11.12 6.38 -15.24
CA MET A 23 10.82 7.21 -14.08
C MET A 23 10.49 6.34 -12.87
N VAL A 24 10.71 6.87 -11.68
CA VAL A 24 10.25 6.28 -10.43
C VAL A 24 9.54 7.32 -9.57
N SER A 25 8.64 6.85 -8.70
CA SER A 25 8.14 7.61 -7.56
C SER A 25 8.20 6.72 -6.33
N ALA A 26 8.75 7.22 -5.24
CA ALA A 26 8.94 6.47 -4.00
C ALA A 26 8.72 7.34 -2.77
N ALA A 27 8.46 6.72 -1.65
CA ALA A 27 8.18 7.37 -0.37
C ALA A 27 9.40 8.10 0.23
N ASP A 28 10.61 7.85 -0.30
CA ASP A 28 11.86 8.46 0.16
C ASP A 28 12.80 8.74 -1.04
N PRO A 29 13.49 9.89 -1.09
CA PRO A 29 14.36 10.25 -2.21
C PRO A 29 15.55 9.29 -2.40
N ARG A 30 16.03 8.68 -1.34
CA ARG A 30 17.14 7.72 -1.39
C ARG A 30 16.69 6.41 -2.03
N ALA A 31 15.46 6.00 -1.79
CA ALA A 31 14.85 4.85 -2.46
C ALA A 31 14.60 5.16 -3.95
N ALA A 32 14.10 6.35 -4.29
CA ALA A 32 13.96 6.78 -5.68
C ALA A 32 15.31 6.75 -6.41
N ALA A 33 16.39 7.24 -5.77
CA ALA A 33 17.73 7.19 -6.34
C ALA A 33 18.23 5.76 -6.59
N ALA A 34 17.93 4.81 -5.69
CA ALA A 34 18.25 3.39 -5.87
C ALA A 34 17.54 2.80 -7.11
N GLY A 35 16.25 3.13 -7.31
CA GLY A 35 15.49 2.72 -8.49
C GLY A 35 16.07 3.30 -9.79
N ILE A 36 16.38 4.59 -9.80
CA ILE A 36 17.01 5.26 -10.95
C ILE A 36 18.39 4.67 -11.28
N GLU A 37 19.16 4.28 -10.27
CA GLU A 37 20.43 3.61 -10.50
C GLU A 37 20.26 2.31 -11.29
N MET A 38 19.24 1.52 -10.98
CA MET A 38 18.94 0.28 -11.71
C MET A 38 18.45 0.57 -13.14
N LEU A 39 17.58 1.56 -13.33
CA LEU A 39 17.14 1.96 -14.67
C LEU A 39 18.30 2.46 -15.55
N LYS A 40 19.23 3.25 -14.99
CA LYS A 40 20.47 3.70 -15.66
C LYS A 40 21.37 2.55 -16.08
N LYS A 41 21.44 1.47 -15.30
CA LYS A 41 22.20 0.25 -15.61
C LYS A 41 21.48 -0.63 -16.65
N GLY A 42 20.35 -0.22 -17.17
CA GLY A 42 19.58 -0.97 -18.15
C GLY A 42 18.64 -2.01 -17.55
N GLY A 43 18.31 -1.87 -16.28
CA GLY A 43 17.32 -2.68 -15.57
C GLY A 43 15.89 -2.40 -16.02
N THR A 44 15.00 -3.31 -15.63
CA THR A 44 13.55 -3.23 -15.83
C THR A 44 12.87 -2.46 -14.68
N ALA A 45 11.56 -2.23 -14.82
CA ALA A 45 10.74 -1.71 -13.74
C ALA A 45 10.76 -2.63 -12.49
N ALA A 46 10.87 -3.96 -12.68
CA ALA A 46 11.05 -4.92 -11.59
C ALA A 46 12.38 -4.74 -10.87
N ASP A 47 13.50 -4.63 -11.60
CA ASP A 47 14.82 -4.38 -11.00
C ASP A 47 14.83 -3.08 -10.18
N ALA A 48 14.21 -2.01 -10.71
CA ALA A 48 14.08 -0.74 -10.02
C ALA A 48 13.21 -0.86 -8.76
N ALA A 49 12.08 -1.54 -8.83
CA ALA A 49 11.18 -1.76 -7.69
C ALA A 49 11.89 -2.52 -6.56
N ILE A 50 12.65 -3.59 -6.88
CA ILE A 50 13.42 -4.36 -5.89
C ILE A 50 14.45 -3.45 -5.19
N ALA A 51 15.23 -2.69 -5.94
CA ALA A 51 16.23 -1.80 -5.36
C ALA A 51 15.59 -0.71 -4.47
N MET A 52 14.41 -0.21 -4.86
CA MET A 52 13.63 0.73 -4.03
C MET A 52 13.11 0.08 -2.75
N MET A 53 12.54 -1.13 -2.80
CA MET A 53 12.08 -1.87 -1.62
C MET A 53 13.21 -2.12 -0.63
N LEU A 54 14.37 -2.59 -1.11
CA LEU A 54 15.57 -2.78 -0.28
C LEU A 54 16.04 -1.47 0.37
N ALA A 55 16.04 -0.37 -0.39
CA ALA A 55 16.44 0.94 0.14
C ALA A 55 15.44 1.48 1.18
N LEU A 56 14.12 1.29 0.96
CA LEU A 56 13.08 1.65 1.93
C LEU A 56 13.24 0.90 3.24
N GLY A 57 13.62 -0.37 3.22
CA GLY A 57 13.94 -1.14 4.44
C GLY A 57 15.11 -0.54 5.27
N VAL A 58 15.97 0.29 4.64
CA VAL A 58 17.05 1.01 5.35
C VAL A 58 16.59 2.37 5.86
N VAL A 59 15.91 3.17 5.01
CA VAL A 59 15.65 4.59 5.27
C VAL A 59 14.25 4.87 5.82
N GLU A 60 13.35 3.91 5.69
CA GLU A 60 12.02 3.88 6.31
C GLU A 60 11.81 2.62 7.16
N PRO A 61 12.76 2.24 8.05
CA PRO A 61 12.67 0.98 8.80
C PRO A 61 11.47 0.92 9.76
N ALA A 62 10.81 2.04 9.98
CA ALA A 62 9.57 2.13 10.73
C ALA A 62 8.34 1.60 9.96
N HIS A 63 8.44 1.41 8.63
CA HIS A 63 7.27 1.14 7.79
C HIS A 63 7.44 -0.03 6.84
N SER A 64 8.68 -0.44 6.49
CA SER A 64 8.96 -1.40 5.43
C SER A 64 10.26 -2.13 5.66
N GLY A 65 10.47 -3.26 5.01
CA GLY A 65 11.70 -4.05 5.02
C GLY A 65 11.44 -5.56 4.93
N LEU A 66 12.52 -6.34 4.75
CA LEU A 66 12.46 -7.80 4.53
C LEU A 66 11.77 -8.60 5.65
N GLY A 67 11.55 -7.99 6.83
CA GLY A 67 10.75 -8.57 7.90
C GLY A 67 9.25 -8.46 7.70
N GLY A 68 8.79 -7.92 6.58
CA GLY A 68 7.40 -7.66 6.22
C GLY A 68 6.95 -8.32 4.93
N GLY A 69 5.96 -7.73 4.28
CA GLY A 69 5.40 -8.19 3.03
C GLY A 69 4.65 -7.10 2.27
N GLY A 70 3.82 -7.50 1.31
CA GLY A 70 3.08 -6.53 0.52
C GLY A 70 2.41 -7.09 -0.72
N PHE A 71 2.00 -6.17 -1.59
CA PHE A 71 1.39 -6.46 -2.88
C PHE A 71 2.06 -5.66 -3.99
N LEU A 72 2.11 -6.26 -5.17
CA LEU A 72 2.61 -5.61 -6.37
C LEU A 72 1.70 -5.93 -7.55
N ILE A 73 1.44 -4.94 -8.40
CA ILE A 73 0.88 -5.15 -9.73
C ILE A 73 1.93 -4.78 -10.77
N TYR A 74 2.18 -5.70 -11.70
CA TYR A 74 3.11 -5.52 -12.80
C TYR A 74 2.37 -5.49 -14.14
N ARG A 75 2.75 -4.54 -14.99
CA ARG A 75 2.31 -4.47 -16.37
C ARG A 75 3.48 -4.73 -17.30
N ASP A 76 3.41 -5.80 -18.05
CA ASP A 76 4.27 -6.03 -19.21
C ASP A 76 3.77 -5.18 -20.40
N ALA A 77 4.60 -4.29 -20.88
CA ALA A 77 4.21 -3.33 -21.91
C ALA A 77 4.05 -4.00 -23.28
N ARG A 78 4.79 -5.07 -23.56
CA ARG A 78 4.78 -5.78 -24.84
C ARG A 78 3.50 -6.60 -25.03
N SER A 79 3.10 -7.33 -24.01
CA SER A 79 1.92 -8.19 -24.03
C SER A 79 0.64 -7.51 -23.55
N GLY A 80 0.78 -6.42 -22.79
CA GLY A 80 -0.33 -5.79 -22.06
C GLY A 80 -0.80 -6.59 -20.83
N LYS A 81 -0.15 -7.72 -20.53
CA LYS A 81 -0.50 -8.58 -19.39
C LYS A 81 -0.30 -7.83 -18.07
N LEU A 82 -1.27 -7.99 -17.17
CA LEU A 82 -1.17 -7.59 -15.78
C LEU A 82 -0.97 -8.84 -14.92
N THR A 83 0.02 -8.80 -14.03
CA THR A 83 0.24 -9.83 -13.01
C THR A 83 0.13 -9.17 -11.64
N SER A 84 -0.68 -9.76 -10.77
CA SER A 84 -0.81 -9.36 -9.37
C SER A 84 -0.02 -10.32 -8.51
N TYR A 85 0.84 -9.80 -7.64
CA TYR A 85 1.63 -10.58 -6.69
C TYR A 85 1.13 -10.31 -5.27
N ASP A 86 0.73 -11.38 -4.58
CA ASP A 86 0.38 -11.36 -3.17
C ASP A 86 1.52 -11.97 -2.37
N ALA A 87 2.25 -11.11 -1.69
CA ALA A 87 3.30 -11.45 -0.74
C ALA A 87 2.95 -11.00 0.68
N ARG A 88 1.64 -11.02 1.00
CA ARG A 88 1.13 -10.76 2.34
C ARG A 88 1.68 -11.78 3.31
N GLU A 89 2.00 -11.38 4.51
CA GLU A 89 2.49 -12.25 5.57
C GLU A 89 1.43 -13.29 5.96
N ALA A 90 1.88 -14.51 6.23
CA ALA A 90 1.00 -15.60 6.60
C ALA A 90 1.09 -15.93 8.10
N ALA A 91 0.00 -16.33 8.70
CA ALA A 91 0.01 -16.85 10.06
C ALA A 91 0.81 -18.18 10.12
N PRO A 92 1.59 -18.43 11.17
CA PRO A 92 2.19 -19.76 11.39
C PRO A 92 1.13 -20.86 11.39
N ALA A 93 1.45 -22.06 10.93
CA ALA A 93 0.52 -23.19 10.87
C ALA A 93 -0.13 -23.52 12.24
N ALA A 94 0.58 -23.22 13.33
CA ALA A 94 0.09 -23.41 14.69
C ALA A 94 -0.95 -22.36 15.15
N ALA A 95 -1.23 -21.33 14.32
CA ALA A 95 -2.19 -20.29 14.70
C ALA A 95 -3.64 -20.77 14.55
N ASP A 96 -4.47 -20.36 15.48
CA ASP A 96 -5.89 -20.68 15.51
C ASP A 96 -6.74 -19.42 15.82
N ALA A 97 -8.05 -19.57 15.84
CA ALA A 97 -8.97 -18.47 16.08
C ALA A 97 -8.76 -17.75 17.44
N ARG A 98 -8.12 -18.40 18.40
CA ARG A 98 -7.82 -17.88 19.74
C ARG A 98 -6.36 -17.41 19.86
N TRP A 99 -5.66 -17.24 18.75
CA TRP A 99 -4.24 -16.85 18.72
C TRP A 99 -3.91 -15.63 19.58
N PHE A 100 -4.81 -14.66 19.63
CA PHE A 100 -4.66 -13.43 20.41
C PHE A 100 -5.50 -13.43 21.71
N PHE A 101 -5.68 -14.58 22.34
CA PHE A 101 -6.31 -14.65 23.65
C PHE A 101 -5.25 -14.62 24.76
N GLY A 102 -5.55 -13.88 25.81
CA GLY A 102 -4.74 -13.82 27.03
C GLY A 102 -4.89 -15.07 27.88
N ALA A 103 -4.13 -15.13 28.98
CA ALA A 103 -4.23 -16.23 29.97
C ALA A 103 -5.60 -16.27 30.68
N ASP A 104 -6.32 -15.15 30.69
CA ASP A 104 -7.68 -15.02 31.22
C ASP A 104 -8.75 -15.57 30.26
N GLY A 105 -8.35 -16.12 29.11
CA GLY A 105 -9.24 -16.65 28.10
C GLY A 105 -10.00 -15.61 27.29
N LYS A 106 -9.64 -14.32 27.37
CA LYS A 106 -10.27 -13.21 26.63
C LYS A 106 -9.39 -12.71 25.49
N PRO A 107 -9.98 -12.14 24.42
CA PRO A 107 -9.22 -11.48 23.36
C PRO A 107 -8.40 -10.33 23.92
N MET A 108 -7.14 -10.25 23.53
CA MET A 108 -6.23 -9.14 23.88
C MET A 108 -6.68 -7.83 23.24
N GLY A 109 -6.37 -6.71 23.87
CA GLY A 109 -6.42 -5.40 23.24
C GLY A 109 -5.32 -5.26 22.19
N ILE A 110 -5.56 -4.45 21.14
CA ILE A 110 -4.60 -4.27 20.04
C ILE A 110 -3.21 -3.84 20.52
N ARG A 111 -3.13 -2.92 21.48
CA ARG A 111 -1.87 -2.43 22.05
C ARG A 111 -1.08 -3.51 22.79
N ASP A 112 -1.76 -4.53 23.31
CA ASP A 112 -1.15 -5.67 23.99
C ASP A 112 -0.78 -6.78 23.02
N ALA A 113 -1.49 -6.91 21.91
CA ALA A 113 -1.27 -7.91 20.87
C ALA A 113 -0.05 -7.58 19.98
N ILE A 114 0.21 -6.28 19.71
CA ILE A 114 1.29 -5.84 18.80
C ILE A 114 2.68 -6.24 19.28
N PRO A 115 3.14 -5.94 20.52
CA PRO A 115 4.52 -6.21 20.91
C PRO A 115 4.81 -7.69 21.07
N GLY A 116 5.89 -8.16 20.48
CA GLY A 116 6.41 -9.51 20.68
C GLY A 116 6.35 -10.42 19.47
N GLY A 117 6.47 -11.73 19.69
CA GLY A 117 6.60 -12.71 18.61
C GLY A 117 5.27 -13.14 17.99
N ARG A 118 4.17 -13.11 18.76
CA ARG A 118 2.85 -13.63 18.35
C ARG A 118 2.22 -12.82 17.21
N SER A 119 2.52 -11.53 17.13
CA SER A 119 2.03 -10.65 16.08
C SER A 119 2.77 -10.82 14.75
N VAL A 120 3.94 -11.48 14.76
CA VAL A 120 4.78 -11.63 13.57
C VAL A 120 4.20 -12.71 12.66
N GLY A 121 3.83 -12.32 11.44
CA GLY A 121 3.54 -13.23 10.33
C GLY A 121 4.81 -13.63 9.59
N VAL A 122 4.75 -14.76 8.90
CA VAL A 122 5.84 -15.22 8.02
C VAL A 122 6.10 -14.16 6.96
N PRO A 123 7.29 -13.55 6.91
CA PRO A 123 7.58 -12.46 5.99
C PRO A 123 7.51 -12.88 4.52
N GLY A 124 6.99 -11.99 3.67
CA GLY A 124 6.80 -12.25 2.24
C GLY A 124 7.60 -11.37 1.30
N GLU A 125 8.12 -10.21 1.76
CA GLU A 125 8.70 -9.18 0.87
C GLU A 125 9.90 -9.70 0.06
N LEU A 126 10.77 -10.52 0.66
CA LEU A 126 11.91 -11.08 -0.08
C LEU A 126 11.49 -12.12 -1.12
N ARG A 127 10.44 -12.93 -0.85
CA ARG A 127 9.86 -13.83 -1.86
C ARG A 127 9.17 -13.04 -2.99
N LEU A 128 8.56 -11.89 -2.69
CA LEU A 128 8.04 -10.98 -3.73
C LEU A 128 9.17 -10.52 -4.66
N MET A 129 10.28 -10.06 -4.08
CA MET A 129 11.45 -9.63 -4.86
C MET A 129 11.99 -10.77 -5.75
N GLU A 130 12.06 -11.99 -5.23
CA GLU A 130 12.47 -13.17 -5.97
C GLU A 130 11.53 -13.46 -7.15
N ALA A 131 10.23 -13.49 -6.91
CA ALA A 131 9.23 -13.77 -7.94
C ALA A 131 9.29 -12.74 -9.07
N ILE A 132 9.20 -11.44 -8.76
CA ILE A 132 9.25 -10.40 -9.80
C ILE A 132 10.61 -10.31 -10.52
N HIS A 133 11.72 -10.70 -9.83
CA HIS A 133 13.02 -10.79 -10.47
C HIS A 133 13.09 -11.98 -11.44
N GLY A 134 12.56 -13.13 -11.05
CA GLY A 134 12.50 -14.32 -11.89
C GLY A 134 11.68 -14.08 -13.17
N ASP A 135 10.53 -13.40 -13.03
CA ASP A 135 9.61 -13.16 -14.14
C ASP A 135 10.02 -11.99 -15.05
N HIS A 136 10.62 -10.94 -14.47
CA HIS A 136 10.76 -9.64 -15.16
C HIS A 136 12.12 -8.98 -14.96
N GLY A 137 13.00 -9.54 -14.12
CA GLY A 137 14.33 -9.00 -13.85
C GLY A 137 15.28 -9.16 -15.03
N ARG A 138 16.21 -8.24 -15.16
CA ARG A 138 17.26 -8.25 -16.20
C ARG A 138 18.65 -8.13 -15.61
N LEU A 139 18.80 -7.37 -14.54
CA LEU A 139 20.09 -7.21 -13.87
C LEU A 139 20.38 -8.44 -12.99
N ARG A 140 21.67 -8.69 -12.73
CA ARG A 140 22.05 -9.77 -11.81
C ARG A 140 21.51 -9.46 -10.41
N TRP A 141 20.92 -10.45 -9.74
CA TRP A 141 20.33 -10.34 -8.40
C TRP A 141 21.15 -9.51 -7.42
N LYS A 142 22.46 -9.84 -7.30
CA LYS A 142 23.37 -9.12 -6.39
C LYS A 142 23.52 -7.64 -6.68
N THR A 143 23.30 -7.20 -7.92
CA THR A 143 23.39 -5.79 -8.32
C THR A 143 22.32 -4.95 -7.66
N LEU A 144 21.13 -5.51 -7.44
CA LEU A 144 19.97 -4.84 -6.90
C LEU A 144 20.17 -4.43 -5.42
N PHE A 145 21.01 -5.14 -4.70
CA PHE A 145 21.32 -4.88 -3.28
C PHE A 145 22.34 -3.76 -3.06
N ALA A 146 23.12 -3.40 -4.07
CA ALA A 146 24.26 -2.51 -3.91
C ALA A 146 23.88 -1.13 -3.33
N PRO A 147 22.83 -0.42 -3.80
CA PRO A 147 22.45 0.88 -3.25
C PRO A 147 22.03 0.80 -1.79
N ALA A 148 21.17 -0.17 -1.45
CA ALA A 148 20.67 -0.35 -0.09
C ALA A 148 21.77 -0.78 0.88
N THR A 149 22.69 -1.69 0.46
CA THR A 149 23.86 -2.10 1.26
C THR A 149 24.75 -0.89 1.54
N LYS A 150 24.96 -0.01 0.54
CA LYS A 150 25.72 1.23 0.72
C LYS A 150 25.06 2.16 1.73
N LEU A 151 23.74 2.39 1.61
CA LEU A 151 22.97 3.21 2.55
C LEU A 151 23.04 2.67 3.98
N ALA A 152 22.90 1.38 4.17
CA ALA A 152 22.97 0.75 5.49
C ALA A 152 24.37 0.89 6.12
N ARG A 153 25.44 0.68 5.33
CA ARG A 153 26.82 0.78 5.78
C ARG A 153 27.26 2.21 6.06
N ASP A 154 27.02 3.13 5.12
CA ASP A 154 27.52 4.50 5.18
C ASP A 154 26.63 5.37 6.08
N GLY A 155 25.36 4.99 6.25
CA GLY A 155 24.38 5.64 7.10
C GLY A 155 23.51 6.67 6.35
N TRP A 156 22.50 7.11 7.07
CA TRP A 156 21.56 8.14 6.61
C TRP A 156 21.16 9.05 7.78
N ALA A 157 20.87 10.31 7.49
CA ALA A 157 20.49 11.29 8.51
C ALA A 157 19.03 11.11 8.91
N ILE A 158 18.75 11.10 10.22
CA ILE A 158 17.39 11.09 10.78
C ILE A 158 16.67 12.36 10.33
N THR A 159 15.51 12.17 9.71
CA THR A 159 14.65 13.26 9.23
C THR A 159 13.71 13.75 10.33
N PRO A 160 13.12 14.96 10.21
CA PRO A 160 12.10 15.44 11.16
C PRO A 160 10.91 14.47 11.29
N ARG A 161 10.45 13.89 10.18
CA ARG A 161 9.36 12.91 10.18
C ARG A 161 9.73 11.65 10.95
N PHE A 162 10.90 11.08 10.68
CA PHE A 162 11.37 9.88 11.36
C PHE A 162 11.58 10.14 12.86
N HIS A 163 12.17 11.28 13.23
CA HIS A 163 12.31 11.68 14.63
C HIS A 163 10.97 11.76 15.36
N ASN A 164 9.93 12.30 14.69
CA ASN A 164 8.59 12.38 15.28
C ASN A 164 7.97 10.98 15.55
N PHE A 165 8.30 9.96 14.76
CA PHE A 165 7.92 8.59 15.09
C PHE A 165 8.64 8.10 16.36
N LEU A 166 9.94 8.34 16.47
CA LEU A 166 10.72 7.92 17.65
C LEU A 166 10.22 8.56 18.94
N THR A 167 9.87 9.85 18.91
CA THR A 167 9.40 10.57 20.12
C THR A 167 8.02 10.12 20.59
N ARG A 168 7.22 9.51 19.71
CA ARG A 168 5.89 8.98 20.05
C ARG A 168 5.91 7.53 20.55
N MET A 169 7.02 6.83 20.34
CA MET A 169 7.17 5.44 20.74
C MET A 169 7.91 5.35 22.08
N PRO A 170 7.39 4.59 23.06
CA PRO A 170 8.12 4.39 24.32
C PRO A 170 9.36 3.56 24.07
N ALA A 171 10.54 4.06 24.47
CA ALA A 171 11.80 3.34 24.37
C ALA A 171 11.82 2.05 25.19
N THR A 172 11.05 1.99 26.27
CA THR A 172 11.00 0.84 27.21
C THR A 172 9.78 -0.04 26.95
N GLY A 173 9.98 -1.36 26.97
CA GLY A 173 8.90 -2.35 26.90
C GLY A 173 8.38 -2.71 25.51
N PHE A 174 8.68 -1.90 24.49
CA PHE A 174 8.31 -2.19 23.10
C PHE A 174 9.47 -2.75 22.30
N PHE A 175 10.63 -2.06 22.29
CA PHE A 175 11.80 -2.43 21.51
C PHE A 175 12.70 -3.46 22.23
N ASP A 176 13.38 -4.30 21.45
CA ASP A 176 14.52 -5.06 21.89
C ASP A 176 15.77 -4.17 22.04
N ASP A 177 16.87 -4.75 22.54
CA ASP A 177 18.07 -3.96 22.88
C ASP A 177 18.78 -3.43 21.64
N TRP A 178 18.75 -4.19 20.50
CA TRP A 178 19.29 -3.70 19.24
C TRP A 178 18.55 -2.45 18.76
N ALA A 179 17.21 -2.49 18.72
CA ALA A 179 16.39 -1.37 18.27
C ALA A 179 16.59 -0.12 19.16
N LYS A 180 16.72 -0.31 20.50
CA LYS A 180 17.02 0.79 21.42
C LYS A 180 18.39 1.41 21.10
N ALA A 181 19.43 0.61 20.96
CA ALA A 181 20.77 1.11 20.64
C ALA A 181 20.84 1.79 19.24
N TYR A 182 20.07 1.29 18.28
CA TYR A 182 20.01 1.84 16.92
C TYR A 182 19.30 3.19 16.86
N LEU A 183 18.19 3.38 17.61
CA LEU A 183 17.28 4.51 17.45
C LEU A 183 17.37 5.55 18.58
N TYR A 184 17.80 5.15 19.77
CA TYR A 184 17.79 5.99 20.96
C TYR A 184 19.21 6.21 21.50
N ARG A 185 19.35 7.22 22.33
CA ARG A 185 20.55 7.49 23.11
C ARG A 185 20.53 6.65 24.41
N PRO A 186 21.66 6.53 25.11
CA PRO A 186 21.72 5.79 26.39
C PRO A 186 20.77 6.34 27.48
N ASP A 187 20.41 7.63 27.39
CA ASP A 187 19.44 8.27 28.29
C ASP A 187 17.97 7.98 27.94
N GLY A 188 17.72 7.14 26.91
CA GLY A 188 16.38 6.77 26.45
C GLY A 188 15.71 7.81 25.55
N GLN A 189 16.35 8.92 25.24
CA GLN A 189 15.81 9.91 24.31
C GLN A 189 16.07 9.51 22.86
N ALA A 190 15.13 9.85 21.97
CA ALA A 190 15.30 9.64 20.54
C ALA A 190 16.55 10.37 20.01
N LYS A 191 17.31 9.72 19.11
CA LYS A 191 18.41 10.39 18.43
C LYS A 191 17.90 11.60 17.65
N ALA A 192 18.61 12.71 17.70
CA ALA A 192 18.18 13.99 17.14
C ALA A 192 18.10 13.98 15.60
N VAL A 193 17.29 14.89 15.06
CA VAL A 193 17.26 15.19 13.62
C VAL A 193 18.67 15.51 13.12
N GLY A 194 19.03 14.97 11.96
CA GLY A 194 20.36 15.13 11.37
C GLY A 194 21.40 14.13 11.86
N THR A 195 21.15 13.38 12.95
CA THR A 195 22.05 12.30 13.38
C THR A 195 22.16 11.24 12.28
N VAL A 196 23.39 10.94 11.85
CA VAL A 196 23.63 9.85 10.89
C VAL A 196 23.60 8.52 11.63
N VAL A 197 22.66 7.67 11.26
CA VAL A 197 22.55 6.30 11.78
C VAL A 197 23.05 5.31 10.74
N LYS A 198 23.89 4.36 11.20
CA LYS A 198 24.46 3.28 10.38
C LYS A 198 23.91 1.95 10.85
N ASN A 199 23.74 1.04 9.91
CA ASN A 199 23.23 -0.31 10.19
C ASN A 199 24.14 -1.36 9.54
N PRO A 200 25.34 -1.60 10.11
CA PRO A 200 26.31 -2.55 9.55
C PRO A 200 25.77 -3.99 9.55
N GLU A 201 24.92 -4.36 10.49
CA GLU A 201 24.29 -5.69 10.55
C GLU A 201 23.38 -5.91 9.34
N LEU A 202 22.53 -4.93 8.99
CA LEU A 202 21.68 -5.02 7.80
C LEU A 202 22.50 -5.01 6.52
N ALA A 203 23.58 -4.22 6.47
CA ALA A 203 24.48 -4.20 5.32
C ALA A 203 25.14 -5.58 5.09
N ALA A 204 25.59 -6.23 6.16
CA ALA A 204 26.14 -7.58 6.12
C ALA A 204 25.07 -8.61 5.69
N PHE A 205 23.87 -8.49 6.24
CA PHE A 205 22.75 -9.37 5.93
C PHE A 205 22.29 -9.26 4.47
N TYR A 206 22.20 -8.05 3.93
CA TYR A 206 21.94 -7.83 2.50
C TYR A 206 23.05 -8.46 1.63
N GLY A 207 24.31 -8.37 2.06
CA GLY A 207 25.43 -9.02 1.37
C GLY A 207 25.32 -10.55 1.34
N LEU A 208 24.79 -11.17 2.40
CA LEU A 208 24.57 -12.62 2.46
C LEU A 208 23.40 -13.02 1.54
N ILE A 209 22.27 -12.32 1.57
CA ILE A 209 21.13 -12.59 0.67
C ILE A 209 21.53 -12.35 -0.80
N ALA A 210 22.28 -11.30 -1.09
CA ALA A 210 22.79 -11.01 -2.44
C ALA A 210 23.69 -12.13 -3.00
N ARG A 211 24.42 -12.81 -2.13
CA ARG A 211 25.35 -13.91 -2.48
C ARG A 211 24.65 -15.26 -2.57
N HIS A 212 23.79 -15.57 -1.60
CA HIS A 212 23.22 -16.91 -1.40
C HIS A 212 21.76 -17.05 -1.88
N GLY A 213 21.16 -15.94 -2.33
CA GLY A 213 19.76 -15.92 -2.72
C GLY A 213 18.77 -15.87 -1.55
N PRO A 214 17.48 -15.80 -1.86
CA PRO A 214 16.39 -15.69 -0.86
C PRO A 214 16.31 -16.89 0.10
N ASP A 215 16.74 -18.06 -0.30
CA ASP A 215 16.75 -19.27 0.54
C ASP A 215 17.64 -19.13 1.79
N TYR A 216 18.61 -18.22 1.77
CA TYR A 216 19.36 -17.88 2.98
C TYR A 216 18.42 -17.39 4.11
N PHE A 217 17.35 -16.69 3.74
CA PHE A 217 16.34 -16.17 4.68
C PHE A 217 15.30 -17.24 5.08
N TYR A 218 14.81 -18.05 4.12
CA TYR A 218 13.65 -18.92 4.36
C TYR A 218 14.00 -20.35 4.81
N VAL A 219 15.15 -20.86 4.41
CA VAL A 219 15.59 -22.23 4.77
C VAL A 219 17.01 -22.26 5.36
N GLY A 220 17.74 -21.15 5.24
CA GLY A 220 19.12 -21.01 5.71
C GLY A 220 19.26 -20.60 7.18
N PRO A 221 20.43 -20.09 7.56
CA PRO A 221 20.71 -19.65 8.94
C PRO A 221 19.77 -18.56 9.44
N ALA A 222 19.33 -17.64 8.58
CA ALA A 222 18.42 -16.55 8.96
C ALA A 222 17.04 -17.06 9.38
N ALA A 223 16.55 -18.16 8.79
CA ALA A 223 15.31 -18.80 9.22
C ALA A 223 15.35 -19.24 10.69
N ARG A 224 16.46 -19.85 11.10
CA ARG A 224 16.65 -20.26 12.50
C ARG A 224 16.69 -19.06 13.44
N THR A 225 17.36 -17.99 13.05
CA THR A 225 17.40 -16.73 13.82
C THR A 225 16.00 -16.14 13.97
N LEU A 226 15.21 -16.06 12.88
CA LEU A 226 13.85 -15.54 12.91
C LEU A 226 12.98 -16.34 13.87
N VAL A 227 12.93 -17.67 13.71
CA VAL A 227 12.15 -18.57 14.57
C VAL A 227 12.56 -18.44 16.03
N ALA A 228 13.85 -18.40 16.33
CA ALA A 228 14.34 -18.20 17.69
C ALA A 228 13.93 -16.84 18.26
N THR A 229 14.01 -15.76 17.47
CA THR A 229 13.63 -14.41 17.88
C THR A 229 12.16 -14.31 18.23
N VAL A 230 11.27 -14.85 17.39
CA VAL A 230 9.81 -14.70 17.62
C VAL A 230 9.29 -15.65 18.70
N ASN A 231 9.84 -16.87 18.79
CA ASN A 231 9.43 -17.85 19.80
C ASN A 231 10.06 -17.55 21.18
N GLY A 232 11.27 -16.96 21.21
CA GLY A 232 11.95 -16.51 22.43
C GLY A 232 11.56 -15.10 22.88
N ALA A 233 10.59 -14.46 22.24
CA ALA A 233 10.18 -13.11 22.62
C ALA A 233 9.69 -13.07 24.07
N PRO A 234 10.19 -12.14 24.92
CA PRO A 234 9.81 -12.06 26.33
C PRO A 234 8.31 -11.77 26.53
N ARG A 235 7.71 -11.12 25.55
CA ARG A 235 6.27 -10.80 25.51
C ARG A 235 5.64 -11.49 24.31
N ASN A 236 4.50 -12.13 24.52
CA ASN A 236 3.70 -12.77 23.49
C ASN A 236 4.55 -13.67 22.56
N PRO A 237 5.23 -14.73 23.05
CA PRO A 237 6.00 -15.61 22.18
C PRO A 237 5.14 -16.24 21.09
N SER A 238 5.72 -16.44 19.90
CA SER A 238 5.10 -17.15 18.79
C SER A 238 5.19 -18.68 18.95
N ARG A 239 4.64 -19.40 17.98
CA ARG A 239 4.85 -20.83 17.76
C ARG A 239 5.24 -21.10 16.30
N MET A 240 5.97 -20.15 15.69
CA MET A 240 6.44 -20.26 14.33
C MET A 240 7.48 -21.37 14.20
N THR A 241 7.48 -22.08 13.09
CA THR A 241 8.41 -23.17 12.80
C THR A 241 9.26 -22.85 11.57
N LEU A 242 10.35 -23.60 11.38
CA LEU A 242 11.13 -23.55 10.13
C LEU A 242 10.30 -23.99 8.93
N GLY A 243 9.33 -24.90 9.12
CA GLY A 243 8.41 -25.32 8.09
C GLY A 243 7.51 -24.21 7.57
N ASP A 244 7.07 -23.29 8.44
CA ASP A 244 6.26 -22.12 8.05
C ASP A 244 7.04 -21.21 7.08
N LEU A 245 8.33 -20.97 7.36
CA LEU A 245 9.19 -20.19 6.50
C LEU A 245 9.49 -20.91 5.17
N ALA A 246 9.88 -22.18 5.24
CA ALA A 246 10.26 -22.96 4.06
C ALA A 246 9.10 -23.18 3.07
N SER A 247 7.87 -23.24 3.57
CA SER A 247 6.65 -23.43 2.77
C SER A 247 6.07 -22.15 2.18
N TYR A 248 6.55 -20.98 2.64
CA TYR A 248 6.00 -19.69 2.18
C TYR A 248 6.25 -19.46 0.68
N LYS A 249 5.18 -19.12 -0.03
CA LYS A 249 5.21 -18.80 -1.47
C LYS A 249 4.41 -17.53 -1.75
N VAL A 250 4.86 -16.75 -2.72
CA VAL A 250 4.06 -15.67 -3.32
C VAL A 250 2.90 -16.31 -4.07
N ARG A 251 1.72 -15.67 -4.02
CA ARG A 251 0.56 -16.04 -4.84
C ARG A 251 0.41 -15.05 -5.98
N GLU A 252 -0.13 -15.51 -7.10
CA GLU A 252 -0.36 -14.68 -8.29
C GLU A 252 -1.83 -14.73 -8.70
N PRO A 253 -2.75 -14.23 -7.88
CA PRO A 253 -4.16 -14.19 -8.23
C PRO A 253 -4.41 -13.22 -9.39
N ALA A 254 -5.47 -13.48 -10.19
CA ALA A 254 -5.90 -12.56 -11.21
C ALA A 254 -6.20 -11.18 -10.62
N PRO A 255 -5.74 -10.06 -11.23
CA PRO A 255 -6.06 -8.73 -10.74
C PRO A 255 -7.56 -8.46 -10.70
N VAL A 256 -8.03 -7.74 -9.70
CA VAL A 256 -9.39 -7.20 -9.66
C VAL A 256 -9.46 -5.99 -10.57
N CYS A 257 -10.35 -6.03 -11.58
CA CYS A 257 -10.55 -4.93 -12.51
C CYS A 257 -12.02 -4.49 -12.54
N GLY A 258 -12.24 -3.20 -12.76
CA GLY A 258 -13.56 -2.61 -12.96
C GLY A 258 -13.50 -1.34 -13.77
N ALA A 259 -14.67 -0.79 -14.13
CA ALA A 259 -14.77 0.47 -14.87
C ALA A 259 -15.33 1.58 -13.99
N TYR A 260 -14.89 2.81 -14.24
CA TYR A 260 -15.43 4.05 -13.69
C TYR A 260 -15.35 5.15 -14.75
N ARG A 261 -16.47 5.76 -15.12
CA ARG A 261 -16.51 6.81 -16.16
C ARG A 261 -15.80 6.42 -17.47
N GLY A 262 -15.85 5.15 -17.86
CA GLY A 262 -15.13 4.62 -19.04
C GLY A 262 -13.65 4.30 -18.80
N TYR A 263 -13.05 4.69 -17.69
CA TYR A 263 -11.68 4.29 -17.31
C TYR A 263 -11.68 2.86 -16.75
N ARG A 264 -10.71 2.04 -17.16
CA ARG A 264 -10.49 0.70 -16.57
C ARG A 264 -9.47 0.81 -15.45
N ILE A 265 -9.84 0.34 -14.27
CA ILE A 265 -9.03 0.37 -13.04
C ILE A 265 -8.75 -1.06 -12.64
N CYS A 266 -7.49 -1.44 -12.48
CA CYS A 266 -7.05 -2.77 -12.11
C CYS A 266 -6.07 -2.72 -10.94
N GLY A 267 -6.20 -3.63 -9.98
CA GLY A 267 -5.32 -3.69 -8.81
C GLY A 267 -5.19 -5.09 -8.22
N ALA A 268 -4.45 -5.19 -7.12
CA ALA A 268 -4.23 -6.46 -6.42
C ALA A 268 -5.55 -7.08 -5.95
N ALA A 269 -5.61 -8.41 -5.99
CA ALA A 269 -6.77 -9.18 -5.53
C ALA A 269 -6.75 -9.40 -4.01
N PRO A 270 -7.86 -9.81 -3.38
CA PRO A 270 -7.86 -10.23 -1.98
C PRO A 270 -6.75 -11.24 -1.66
N PRO A 271 -6.12 -11.13 -0.47
CA PRO A 271 -6.56 -10.38 0.72
C PRO A 271 -6.31 -8.87 0.66
N ALA A 272 -5.77 -8.29 -0.45
CA ALA A 272 -5.79 -6.86 -0.68
C ALA A 272 -7.23 -6.39 -0.92
N SER A 273 -7.85 -5.79 0.08
CA SER A 273 -9.22 -5.30 -0.02
C SER A 273 -9.32 -3.99 -0.79
N GLY A 274 -8.19 -3.25 -0.85
CA GLY A 274 -8.18 -1.88 -1.33
C GLY A 274 -8.75 -1.71 -2.73
N PRO A 275 -8.28 -2.42 -3.77
CA PRO A 275 -8.78 -2.24 -5.13
C PRO A 275 -10.29 -2.50 -5.27
N THR A 276 -10.81 -3.55 -4.62
CA THR A 276 -12.26 -3.83 -4.61
C THR A 276 -13.05 -2.68 -4.00
N ILE A 277 -12.60 -2.15 -2.86
CA ILE A 277 -13.32 -1.09 -2.15
C ILE A 277 -13.19 0.26 -2.85
N VAL A 278 -12.03 0.58 -3.43
CA VAL A 278 -11.87 1.75 -4.31
C VAL A 278 -12.86 1.70 -5.46
N LEU A 279 -12.99 0.56 -6.15
CA LEU A 279 -13.98 0.37 -7.22
C LEU A 279 -15.41 0.54 -6.71
N MET A 280 -15.74 0.00 -5.53
CA MET A 280 -17.09 0.16 -4.95
C MET A 280 -17.40 1.63 -4.67
N ILE A 281 -16.45 2.38 -4.05
CA ILE A 281 -16.62 3.82 -3.80
C ILE A 281 -16.88 4.56 -5.12
N LEU A 282 -16.05 4.36 -6.12
CA LEU A 282 -16.16 5.03 -7.41
C LEU A 282 -17.47 4.68 -8.12
N LYS A 283 -17.81 3.39 -8.19
CA LYS A 283 -19.05 2.94 -8.88
C LYS A 283 -20.33 3.43 -8.19
N GLN A 284 -20.35 3.56 -6.86
CA GLN A 284 -21.46 4.17 -6.15
C GLN A 284 -21.60 5.67 -6.47
N LEU A 285 -20.48 6.36 -6.73
CA LEU A 285 -20.45 7.76 -7.13
C LEU A 285 -20.85 8.01 -8.59
N GLU A 286 -20.89 6.98 -9.46
CA GLU A 286 -21.29 7.15 -10.88
C GLU A 286 -22.68 7.72 -11.07
N ARG A 287 -23.59 7.54 -10.10
CA ARG A 287 -24.93 8.10 -10.12
C ARG A 287 -24.99 9.63 -10.01
N PHE A 288 -23.91 10.23 -9.50
CA PHE A 288 -23.84 11.67 -9.23
C PHE A 288 -22.89 12.35 -10.23
N ASP A 289 -23.20 13.58 -10.62
CA ASP A 289 -22.30 14.38 -11.46
C ASP A 289 -21.21 15.04 -10.60
N MET A 290 -20.21 14.24 -10.24
CA MET A 290 -19.07 14.68 -9.45
C MET A 290 -18.25 15.77 -10.17
N ALA A 291 -18.27 15.77 -11.51
CA ALA A 291 -17.58 16.78 -12.31
C ALA A 291 -18.25 18.16 -12.19
N ALA A 292 -19.58 18.22 -12.32
CA ALA A 292 -20.34 19.46 -12.16
C ALA A 292 -20.32 19.99 -10.72
N LEU A 293 -20.33 19.09 -9.72
CA LEU A 293 -20.21 19.49 -8.31
C LEU A 293 -18.85 20.14 -8.02
N GLY A 294 -17.77 19.61 -8.60
CA GLY A 294 -16.42 20.11 -8.38
C GLY A 294 -15.82 19.77 -7.01
N ARG A 295 -14.51 20.01 -6.89
CA ARG A 295 -13.72 19.67 -5.69
C ARG A 295 -14.03 20.53 -4.45
N ASP A 296 -14.57 21.73 -4.68
CA ASP A 296 -14.85 22.72 -3.63
C ASP A 296 -16.30 22.65 -3.13
N SER A 297 -17.07 21.65 -3.57
CA SER A 297 -18.44 21.41 -3.17
C SER A 297 -18.53 20.56 -1.90
N PRO A 298 -19.15 21.06 -0.82
CA PRO A 298 -19.44 20.25 0.37
C PRO A 298 -20.28 19.01 0.04
N VAL A 299 -21.19 19.11 -0.94
CA VAL A 299 -22.03 17.98 -1.39
C VAL A 299 -21.16 16.89 -2.01
N ALA A 300 -20.16 17.23 -2.82
CA ALA A 300 -19.25 16.23 -3.40
C ALA A 300 -18.51 15.43 -2.32
N TRP A 301 -18.06 16.10 -1.27
CA TRP A 301 -17.35 15.46 -0.14
C TRP A 301 -18.29 14.65 0.76
N HIS A 302 -19.51 15.12 0.94
CA HIS A 302 -20.57 14.37 1.60
C HIS A 302 -20.87 13.06 0.86
N LEU A 303 -21.07 13.10 -0.45
CA LEU A 303 -21.30 11.91 -1.29
C LEU A 303 -20.10 10.94 -1.22
N PHE A 304 -18.89 11.48 -1.23
CA PHE A 304 -17.66 10.68 -1.07
C PHE A 304 -17.61 9.99 0.29
N ALA A 305 -17.99 10.69 1.37
CA ALA A 305 -18.04 10.12 2.73
C ALA A 305 -19.10 9.02 2.83
N GLU A 306 -20.30 9.26 2.34
CA GLU A 306 -21.41 8.29 2.36
C GLU A 306 -21.07 7.02 1.56
N SER A 307 -20.49 7.18 0.37
CA SER A 307 -20.01 6.07 -0.45
C SER A 307 -18.90 5.28 0.26
N SER A 308 -17.97 6.00 0.90
CA SER A 308 -16.91 5.37 1.68
C SER A 308 -17.46 4.53 2.83
N ARG A 309 -18.40 5.05 3.62
CA ARG A 309 -19.05 4.34 4.74
C ARG A 309 -19.65 3.01 4.32
N LEU A 310 -20.40 3.01 3.21
CA LEU A 310 -21.02 1.79 2.69
C LEU A 310 -19.97 0.78 2.24
N ALA A 311 -18.95 1.24 1.51
CA ALA A 311 -17.91 0.36 1.01
C ALA A 311 -17.03 -0.24 2.14
N TYR A 312 -16.68 0.55 3.15
CA TYR A 312 -15.96 0.04 4.33
C TYR A 312 -16.81 -0.93 5.17
N ALA A 313 -18.13 -0.70 5.26
CA ALA A 313 -19.01 -1.65 5.94
C ALA A 313 -19.01 -3.02 5.24
N ASP A 314 -19.05 -3.02 3.91
CA ASP A 314 -18.98 -4.25 3.10
C ASP A 314 -17.59 -4.90 3.19
N ARG A 315 -16.50 -4.10 3.19
CA ARG A 315 -15.13 -4.58 3.42
C ARG A 315 -15.00 -5.40 4.68
N ASP A 316 -15.50 -4.85 5.78
CA ASP A 316 -15.35 -5.45 7.10
C ASP A 316 -16.17 -6.72 7.28
N ALA A 317 -17.21 -6.89 6.48
CA ALA A 317 -18.04 -8.09 6.49
C ALA A 317 -17.49 -9.20 5.58
N TRP A 318 -16.99 -8.85 4.38
CA TRP A 318 -16.84 -9.83 3.30
C TRP A 318 -15.41 -10.05 2.84
N LEU A 319 -14.47 -9.10 3.03
CA LEU A 319 -13.12 -9.24 2.49
C LEU A 319 -12.16 -9.89 3.49
N ALA A 320 -11.47 -10.93 3.03
CA ALA A 320 -10.48 -11.72 3.75
C ALA A 320 -9.63 -12.52 2.76
N ASP A 321 -8.89 -13.52 3.24
CA ASP A 321 -8.10 -14.44 2.42
C ASP A 321 -9.03 -15.43 1.69
N PRO A 322 -9.06 -15.41 0.33
CA PRO A 322 -9.97 -16.25 -0.45
C PRO A 322 -9.63 -17.74 -0.42
N ASP A 323 -8.42 -18.14 0.00
CA ASP A 323 -8.06 -19.55 0.16
C ASP A 323 -8.72 -20.18 1.41
N TYR A 324 -9.25 -19.34 2.32
CA TYR A 324 -9.85 -19.79 3.59
C TYR A 324 -11.32 -19.48 3.71
N VAL A 325 -11.82 -18.48 2.99
CA VAL A 325 -13.22 -18.09 3.02
C VAL A 325 -13.68 -17.65 1.63
N GLN A 326 -14.94 -17.91 1.30
CA GLN A 326 -15.52 -17.38 0.07
C GLN A 326 -15.61 -15.86 0.16
N VAL A 327 -14.90 -15.16 -0.73
CA VAL A 327 -14.89 -13.70 -0.84
C VAL A 327 -15.69 -13.30 -2.08
N PRO A 328 -16.86 -12.66 -1.95
CA PRO A 328 -17.79 -12.40 -3.05
C PRO A 328 -17.41 -11.16 -3.87
N VAL A 329 -16.19 -11.10 -4.44
CA VAL A 329 -15.70 -9.91 -5.19
C VAL A 329 -16.62 -9.57 -6.36
N GLU A 330 -17.03 -10.54 -7.15
CA GLU A 330 -17.94 -10.34 -8.30
C GLU A 330 -19.29 -9.80 -7.83
N GLY A 331 -19.85 -10.35 -6.75
CA GLY A 331 -21.10 -9.88 -6.18
C GLY A 331 -21.02 -8.46 -5.62
N LEU A 332 -19.88 -8.08 -5.01
CA LEU A 332 -19.63 -6.73 -4.49
C LEU A 332 -19.54 -5.68 -5.63
N LEU A 333 -19.03 -6.08 -6.78
CA LEU A 333 -18.86 -5.21 -7.96
C LEU A 333 -20.01 -5.34 -8.98
N ALA A 334 -20.98 -6.20 -8.73
CA ALA A 334 -22.12 -6.40 -9.62
C ALA A 334 -22.96 -5.11 -9.75
N PRO A 335 -23.38 -4.72 -10.98
CA PRO A 335 -24.06 -3.46 -11.22
C PRO A 335 -25.33 -3.28 -10.39
N ASP A 336 -26.14 -4.33 -10.22
CA ASP A 336 -27.36 -4.31 -9.43
C ASP A 336 -27.09 -4.14 -7.93
N TYR A 337 -26.02 -4.77 -7.41
CA TYR A 337 -25.59 -4.57 -6.03
C TYR A 337 -25.12 -3.13 -5.79
N ILE A 338 -24.24 -2.62 -6.65
CA ILE A 338 -23.77 -1.23 -6.59
C ILE A 338 -24.94 -0.24 -6.65
N ALA A 339 -25.91 -0.48 -7.55
CA ALA A 339 -27.10 0.37 -7.67
C ALA A 339 -27.92 0.40 -6.35
N ARG A 340 -28.15 -0.77 -5.74
CA ARG A 340 -28.84 -0.84 -4.43
C ARG A 340 -28.06 -0.11 -3.33
N ARG A 341 -26.73 -0.23 -3.30
CA ARG A 341 -25.90 0.48 -2.31
C ARG A 341 -25.91 1.99 -2.55
N SER A 342 -25.72 2.40 -3.79
CA SER A 342 -25.75 3.82 -4.18
C SER A 342 -27.10 4.48 -3.89
N ALA A 343 -28.21 3.76 -4.03
CA ALA A 343 -29.55 4.27 -3.74
C ALA A 343 -29.75 4.69 -2.26
N LEU A 344 -28.91 4.22 -1.35
CA LEU A 344 -28.92 4.62 0.06
C LEU A 344 -28.32 6.01 0.29
N ILE A 345 -27.53 6.51 -0.65
CA ILE A 345 -26.83 7.79 -0.55
C ILE A 345 -27.79 8.92 -0.97
N ALA A 346 -28.02 9.87 -0.09
CA ALA A 346 -28.78 11.09 -0.38
C ALA A 346 -27.83 12.30 -0.44
N PRO A 347 -28.01 13.28 -1.35
CA PRO A 347 -27.11 14.42 -1.48
C PRO A 347 -27.32 15.49 -0.39
N ASP A 348 -28.40 15.40 0.36
CA ASP A 348 -28.88 16.42 1.29
C ASP A 348 -28.83 16.00 2.77
N ARG A 349 -28.49 14.75 3.07
CA ARG A 349 -28.42 14.23 4.45
C ARG A 349 -27.60 12.96 4.57
N THR A 350 -26.97 12.76 5.74
CA THR A 350 -26.30 11.52 6.12
C THR A 350 -27.26 10.36 6.32
N MET A 351 -26.77 9.13 6.02
CA MET A 351 -27.50 7.89 6.31
C MET A 351 -27.72 7.69 7.81
N ALA A 352 -28.94 7.30 8.18
CA ALA A 352 -29.29 6.99 9.57
C ALA A 352 -28.58 5.75 10.12
N ALA A 353 -28.22 4.79 9.27
CA ALA A 353 -27.56 3.57 9.66
C ALA A 353 -26.56 3.09 8.59
N ILE A 354 -25.39 2.62 9.03
CA ILE A 354 -24.35 2.08 8.18
C ILE A 354 -24.24 0.58 8.45
N ALA A 355 -24.69 -0.21 7.49
CA ALA A 355 -24.64 -1.68 7.56
C ALA A 355 -24.05 -2.27 6.28
N PRO A 356 -23.39 -3.43 6.34
CA PRO A 356 -23.02 -4.16 5.13
C PRO A 356 -24.29 -4.60 4.38
N GLY A 357 -24.20 -4.59 3.06
CA GLY A 357 -25.20 -5.24 2.22
C GLY A 357 -24.96 -6.75 2.12
N THR A 358 -25.79 -7.43 1.34
CA THR A 358 -25.63 -8.86 1.04
C THR A 358 -25.39 -9.00 -0.48
N PRO A 359 -24.13 -9.06 -0.93
CA PRO A 359 -23.83 -9.30 -2.35
C PRO A 359 -24.13 -10.74 -2.73
N ALA A 360 -24.30 -11.02 -4.01
CA ALA A 360 -24.42 -12.38 -4.51
C ALA A 360 -23.16 -13.19 -4.13
N GLY A 361 -23.33 -14.43 -3.70
CA GLY A 361 -22.25 -15.30 -3.22
C GLY A 361 -21.75 -14.96 -1.81
N ALA A 362 -22.40 -14.08 -1.07
CA ALA A 362 -22.03 -13.76 0.30
C ALA A 362 -22.29 -14.96 1.24
N PRO A 363 -21.27 -15.45 1.96
CA PRO A 363 -21.44 -16.48 2.97
C PRO A 363 -22.05 -15.93 4.27
N ALA A 364 -22.37 -16.82 5.21
CA ALA A 364 -22.91 -16.43 6.52
C ALA A 364 -21.80 -15.98 7.48
N PHE A 365 -21.28 -14.75 7.31
CA PHE A 365 -20.34 -14.11 8.23
C PHE A 365 -20.96 -12.94 8.97
N ARG A 366 -20.29 -12.51 10.04
CA ARG A 366 -20.60 -11.25 10.73
C ARG A 366 -19.56 -10.18 10.44
N LYS A 367 -20.03 -8.94 10.28
CA LYS A 367 -19.17 -7.78 10.24
C LYS A 367 -18.34 -7.72 11.52
N ALA A 368 -17.02 -7.72 11.37
CA ALA A 368 -16.09 -7.52 12.47
C ALA A 368 -15.98 -6.03 12.84
N GLU A 369 -15.43 -5.76 14.03
CA GLU A 369 -14.98 -4.42 14.37
C GLU A 369 -13.72 -4.11 13.54
N PRO A 370 -13.63 -2.90 12.93
CA PRO A 370 -12.43 -2.51 12.19
C PRO A 370 -11.22 -2.50 13.11
N GLN A 371 -10.10 -3.01 12.61
CA GLN A 371 -8.81 -2.90 13.32
C GLN A 371 -8.03 -1.71 12.75
N PRO A 372 -7.33 -0.93 13.59
CA PRO A 372 -6.42 0.10 13.10
C PRO A 372 -5.28 -0.53 12.30
N GLU A 373 -5.04 -0.05 11.09
CA GLU A 373 -3.88 -0.37 10.26
C GLU A 373 -3.02 0.91 10.17
N HIS A 374 -1.66 0.82 10.12
CA HIS A 374 -0.81 1.99 10.29
C HIS A 374 0.27 2.16 9.22
N GLY A 375 1.44 1.56 9.41
CA GLY A 375 2.63 1.84 8.60
C GLY A 375 2.65 1.18 7.22
N THR A 376 3.20 1.84 6.23
CA THR A 376 3.33 1.28 4.87
C THR A 376 4.25 2.18 4.05
N SER A 377 4.83 1.66 2.95
CA SER A 377 5.50 2.43 1.91
C SER A 377 4.96 2.05 0.54
N SER A 378 4.82 3.04 -0.35
CA SER A 378 4.37 2.83 -1.73
C SER A 378 5.45 3.30 -2.70
N LEU A 379 5.55 2.62 -3.83
CA LEU A 379 6.48 2.95 -4.89
C LEU A 379 5.93 2.55 -6.26
N THR A 380 6.37 3.26 -7.30
CA THR A 380 6.12 2.91 -8.70
C THR A 380 7.37 3.12 -9.54
N ALA A 381 7.60 2.25 -10.51
CA ALA A 381 8.68 2.33 -11.47
C ALA A 381 8.17 2.10 -12.88
N VAL A 382 8.73 2.86 -13.84
CA VAL A 382 8.51 2.71 -15.27
C VAL A 382 9.87 2.57 -15.93
N ASP A 383 10.05 1.55 -16.77
CA ASP A 383 11.29 1.36 -17.54
C ASP A 383 11.18 1.91 -18.98
N ARG A 384 12.28 1.82 -19.71
CA ARG A 384 12.37 2.28 -21.10
C ARG A 384 11.47 1.54 -22.09
N TRP A 385 10.99 0.36 -21.72
CA TRP A 385 10.07 -0.44 -22.54
C TRP A 385 8.60 -0.15 -22.21
N GLY A 386 8.35 0.69 -21.17
CA GLY A 386 7.01 1.01 -20.71
C GLY A 386 6.41 -0.03 -19.77
N ASN A 387 7.21 -0.97 -19.26
CA ASN A 387 6.77 -1.84 -18.18
C ASN A 387 6.57 -1.02 -16.93
N VAL A 388 5.59 -1.40 -16.10
CA VAL A 388 5.27 -0.70 -14.86
C VAL A 388 5.22 -1.68 -13.70
N ALA A 389 5.92 -1.36 -12.62
CA ALA A 389 5.81 -2.02 -11.34
C ALA A 389 5.24 -1.04 -10.33
N GLN A 390 4.05 -1.33 -9.77
CA GLN A 390 3.44 -0.58 -8.68
C GLN A 390 3.38 -1.48 -7.45
N ALA A 391 4.10 -1.13 -6.39
CA ALA A 391 4.15 -1.90 -5.15
C ALA A 391 3.69 -1.10 -3.93
N THR A 392 3.16 -1.82 -2.97
CA THR A 392 2.88 -1.32 -1.62
C THR A 392 3.37 -2.37 -0.63
N VAL A 393 4.32 -2.00 0.21
CA VAL A 393 5.04 -2.89 1.15
C VAL A 393 4.99 -2.37 2.57
N THR A 394 5.03 -3.27 3.56
CA THR A 394 4.77 -2.90 4.95
C THR A 394 5.41 -3.89 5.95
N ILE A 395 5.65 -3.40 7.16
CA ILE A 395 5.80 -4.21 8.37
C ILE A 395 4.62 -3.98 9.35
N GLU A 396 3.57 -3.36 8.91
CA GLU A 396 2.28 -2.97 9.52
C GLU A 396 2.42 -1.74 10.41
N SER A 397 2.55 -1.85 11.71
CA SER A 397 2.67 -0.72 12.63
C SER A 397 4.05 -0.06 12.54
N VAL A 398 4.15 1.16 13.08
CA VAL A 398 5.42 1.87 13.19
C VAL A 398 6.41 1.02 13.99
N PHE A 399 7.48 0.55 13.36
CA PHE A 399 8.46 -0.43 13.85
C PHE A 399 7.92 -1.86 14.09
N GLY A 400 6.80 -2.22 13.46
CA GLY A 400 6.25 -3.56 13.50
C GLY A 400 5.99 -4.08 14.92
N SER A 401 6.45 -5.28 15.21
CA SER A 401 6.34 -5.93 16.52
C SER A 401 7.31 -5.41 17.59
N GLY A 402 8.20 -4.49 17.24
CA GLY A 402 9.30 -4.04 18.09
C GLY A 402 10.44 -5.06 18.23
N ARG A 403 10.33 -6.22 17.56
CA ARG A 403 11.40 -7.24 17.49
C ARG A 403 12.25 -7.04 16.28
N SER A 404 13.52 -7.36 16.40
CA SER A 404 14.49 -7.21 15.32
C SER A 404 15.38 -8.45 15.17
N MET A 405 15.93 -8.61 13.98
CA MET A 405 16.98 -9.58 13.69
C MET A 405 17.88 -9.08 12.56
N ASN A 406 19.18 -9.35 12.62
CA ASN A 406 20.11 -9.00 11.54
C ASN A 406 19.97 -7.55 11.03
N GLY A 407 19.65 -6.62 11.93
CA GLY A 407 19.50 -5.20 11.61
C GLY A 407 18.18 -4.79 10.97
N LEU A 408 17.17 -5.64 10.92
CA LEU A 408 15.83 -5.32 10.42
C LEU A 408 14.75 -5.52 11.48
N PHE A 409 13.64 -4.77 11.37
CA PHE A 409 12.44 -4.98 12.18
C PHE A 409 11.55 -6.08 11.60
N LEU A 410 10.90 -6.83 12.50
CA LEU A 410 9.90 -7.84 12.16
C LEU A 410 8.50 -7.24 12.22
N ASN A 411 7.66 -7.63 11.28
CA ASN A 411 6.28 -7.17 11.18
C ASN A 411 5.44 -7.53 12.42
N ASN A 412 4.28 -6.86 12.54
CA ASN A 412 3.20 -7.25 13.44
C ASN A 412 1.91 -7.56 12.67
N GLN A 413 2.05 -8.10 11.46
CA GLN A 413 0.98 -8.18 10.49
C GLN A 413 -0.23 -8.99 10.92
N LEU A 414 -0.02 -9.97 11.82
CA LEU A 414 -1.14 -10.81 12.29
C LEU A 414 -2.15 -10.03 13.13
N THR A 415 -1.81 -8.81 13.58
CA THR A 415 -2.79 -7.93 14.27
C THR A 415 -3.80 -7.29 13.33
N ASP A 416 -3.64 -7.43 12.00
CA ASP A 416 -4.66 -7.07 11.01
C ASP A 416 -5.80 -8.10 10.93
N PHE A 417 -5.64 -9.27 11.52
CA PHE A 417 -6.75 -10.17 11.76
C PHE A 417 -7.73 -9.61 12.79
N ASN A 418 -8.96 -10.10 12.76
CA ASN A 418 -9.92 -9.82 13.83
C ASN A 418 -9.50 -10.57 15.10
N LEU A 419 -9.11 -9.83 16.14
CA LEU A 419 -8.68 -10.41 17.41
C LEU A 419 -9.84 -11.11 18.15
N LYS A 420 -11.09 -10.71 17.84
CA LYS A 420 -12.32 -11.41 18.22
C LYS A 420 -12.78 -12.24 17.02
N PRO A 421 -12.64 -13.57 17.07
CA PRO A 421 -12.88 -14.42 15.90
C PRO A 421 -14.35 -14.55 15.53
N GLU A 422 -15.25 -14.24 16.46
CA GLU A 422 -16.70 -14.34 16.28
C GLU A 422 -17.45 -13.14 16.86
N LYS A 423 -18.68 -12.95 16.39
CA LYS A 423 -19.63 -11.97 16.91
C LYS A 423 -21.04 -12.55 16.84
N ASN A 424 -21.73 -12.56 18.00
CA ASN A 424 -23.08 -13.14 18.11
C ASN A 424 -23.19 -14.57 17.57
N GLY A 425 -22.23 -15.43 17.91
CA GLY A 425 -22.20 -16.85 17.52
C GLY A 425 -21.85 -17.12 16.05
N LEU A 426 -21.50 -16.12 15.25
CA LEU A 426 -21.01 -16.29 13.88
C LEU A 426 -19.56 -15.85 13.75
N LEU A 427 -18.80 -16.63 13.00
CA LEU A 427 -17.38 -16.34 12.72
C LEU A 427 -17.24 -15.05 11.88
N THR A 428 -16.13 -14.34 12.05
CA THR A 428 -15.73 -13.24 11.19
C THR A 428 -14.89 -13.76 10.02
N ALA A 429 -15.05 -13.17 8.84
CA ALA A 429 -14.30 -13.59 7.65
C ALA A 429 -12.77 -13.50 7.86
N ASN A 430 -12.32 -12.40 8.47
CA ASN A 430 -10.89 -12.10 8.70
C ASN A 430 -10.41 -12.57 10.10
N ARG A 431 -10.86 -13.73 10.60
CA ARG A 431 -10.33 -14.35 11.82
C ARG A 431 -8.97 -15.01 11.57
N VAL A 432 -8.20 -15.23 12.62
CA VAL A 432 -6.92 -15.95 12.54
C VAL A 432 -7.15 -17.44 12.23
N GLU A 433 -6.37 -17.96 11.30
CA GLU A 433 -6.23 -19.41 11.01
C GLU A 433 -4.80 -19.70 10.55
N GLY A 434 -4.28 -20.89 10.82
CA GLY A 434 -2.93 -21.29 10.40
C GLY A 434 -2.74 -21.22 8.88
N GLY A 435 -1.65 -20.58 8.43
CA GLY A 435 -1.34 -20.36 7.02
C GLY A 435 -2.12 -19.22 6.34
N LYS A 436 -3.17 -18.68 6.97
CA LYS A 436 -4.00 -17.61 6.44
C LYS A 436 -3.28 -16.27 6.42
N ARG A 437 -3.63 -15.43 5.45
CA ARG A 437 -3.13 -14.05 5.29
C ARG A 437 -4.18 -13.06 5.79
N PRO A 438 -3.81 -12.08 6.62
CA PRO A 438 -4.77 -11.07 7.06
C PRO A 438 -5.16 -10.13 5.92
N ARG A 439 -6.42 -9.67 5.95
CA ARG A 439 -6.91 -8.62 5.05
C ARG A 439 -6.01 -7.39 5.11
N SER A 440 -5.90 -6.68 3.98
CA SER A 440 -5.09 -5.47 3.85
C SER A 440 -5.86 -4.35 3.16
N SER A 441 -5.58 -3.09 3.54
CA SER A 441 -6.04 -1.89 2.83
C SER A 441 -5.13 -1.46 1.69
N MET A 442 -3.98 -2.09 1.49
CA MET A 442 -3.05 -1.75 0.41
C MET A 442 -3.74 -1.78 -0.96
N SER A 443 -3.49 -0.76 -1.78
CA SER A 443 -4.22 -0.50 -3.02
C SER A 443 -3.26 -0.15 -4.16
N PRO A 444 -2.31 -1.03 -4.55
CA PRO A 444 -1.55 -0.79 -5.76
C PRO A 444 -2.49 -0.91 -6.98
N LEU A 445 -2.59 0.17 -7.77
CA LEU A 445 -3.52 0.27 -8.90
C LEU A 445 -2.86 0.76 -10.18
N LEU A 446 -3.36 0.26 -11.31
CA LEU A 446 -3.12 0.78 -12.66
C LEU A 446 -4.46 1.20 -13.28
N VAL A 447 -4.47 2.37 -13.90
CA VAL A 447 -5.66 2.98 -14.51
C VAL A 447 -5.41 3.19 -15.99
N TYR A 448 -6.37 2.80 -16.80
CA TYR A 448 -6.36 2.97 -18.27
C TYR A 448 -7.47 3.93 -18.67
N ASP A 449 -7.17 4.81 -19.62
CA ASP A 449 -8.15 5.72 -20.20
C ASP A 449 -9.20 4.98 -21.07
N PRO A 450 -10.28 5.65 -21.52
CA PRO A 450 -11.29 5.03 -22.37
C PRO A 450 -10.76 4.48 -23.71
N ALA A 451 -9.58 4.94 -24.15
CA ALA A 451 -8.89 4.41 -25.35
C ALA A 451 -8.00 3.20 -25.03
N GLY A 452 -7.96 2.73 -23.77
CA GLY A 452 -7.15 1.61 -23.32
C GLY A 452 -5.68 1.94 -23.08
N ARG A 453 -5.28 3.22 -23.13
CA ARG A 453 -3.90 3.66 -22.84
C ARG A 453 -3.71 3.80 -21.34
N LEU A 454 -2.50 3.47 -20.86
CA LEU A 454 -2.16 3.66 -19.46
C LEU A 454 -2.24 5.16 -19.10
N ARG A 455 -3.00 5.46 -18.05
CA ARG A 455 -3.28 6.83 -17.59
C ARG A 455 -2.62 7.15 -16.26
N LEU A 456 -2.59 6.16 -15.34
CA LEU A 456 -2.09 6.37 -13.99
C LEU A 456 -1.62 5.05 -13.38
N SER A 457 -0.48 5.09 -12.66
CA SER A 457 -0.04 4.10 -11.69
C SER A 457 -0.05 4.78 -10.35
N ILE A 458 -0.74 4.24 -9.35
CA ILE A 458 -0.91 4.87 -8.04
C ILE A 458 -0.96 3.86 -6.92
N GLY A 459 -0.38 4.21 -5.79
CA GLY A 459 -0.53 3.55 -4.51
C GLY A 459 -0.35 4.54 -3.37
N ALA A 460 -0.75 4.14 -2.18
CA ALA A 460 -0.64 4.98 -1.01
C ALA A 460 -0.23 4.18 0.23
N ALA A 461 0.14 4.89 1.29
CA ALA A 461 0.45 4.38 2.61
C ALA A 461 -0.36 5.12 3.67
N GLY A 462 -0.57 4.51 4.83
CA GLY A 462 -1.34 5.10 5.94
C GLY A 462 -2.46 4.21 6.45
N GLY A 463 -2.26 2.87 6.38
CA GLY A 463 -3.20 1.88 6.87
C GLY A 463 -4.58 1.98 6.21
N SER A 464 -5.63 1.99 6.97
CA SER A 464 -7.01 2.02 6.45
C SER A 464 -7.35 3.29 5.64
N THR A 465 -6.58 4.39 5.77
CA THR A 465 -6.77 5.60 4.94
C THR A 465 -6.34 5.40 3.49
N ILE A 466 -5.54 4.37 3.17
CA ILE A 466 -5.01 4.10 1.82
C ILE A 466 -6.14 4.07 0.78
N ILE A 467 -7.23 3.38 1.09
CA ILE A 467 -8.39 3.23 0.21
C ILE A 467 -8.99 4.60 -0.15
N ALA A 468 -9.23 5.43 0.87
CA ALA A 468 -9.81 6.75 0.67
C ALA A 468 -8.84 7.71 -0.06
N GLN A 469 -7.52 7.62 0.22
CA GLN A 469 -6.50 8.39 -0.50
C GLN A 469 -6.54 8.10 -2.00
N VAL A 470 -6.54 6.80 -2.36
CA VAL A 470 -6.53 6.37 -3.76
C VAL A 470 -7.87 6.70 -4.43
N ALA A 471 -9.01 6.41 -3.79
CA ALA A 471 -10.33 6.74 -4.33
C ALA A 471 -10.47 8.26 -4.58
N LYS A 472 -10.08 9.11 -3.61
CA LYS A 472 -10.07 10.57 -3.75
C LYS A 472 -9.19 11.03 -4.92
N ALA A 473 -7.98 10.46 -5.04
CA ALA A 473 -7.09 10.81 -6.13
C ALA A 473 -7.68 10.43 -7.50
N LEU A 474 -8.39 9.30 -7.61
CA LEU A 474 -9.07 8.88 -8.84
C LEU A 474 -10.26 9.80 -9.18
N VAL A 475 -11.08 10.20 -8.21
CA VAL A 475 -12.11 11.23 -8.43
C VAL A 475 -11.47 12.52 -8.90
N GLY A 476 -10.37 12.96 -8.26
CA GLY A 476 -9.63 14.15 -8.66
C GLY A 476 -9.15 14.12 -10.12
N VAL A 477 -8.52 13.01 -10.53
CA VAL A 477 -7.98 12.86 -11.89
C VAL A 477 -9.10 12.65 -12.93
N ILE A 478 -10.12 11.85 -12.60
CA ILE A 478 -11.14 11.42 -13.58
C ILE A 478 -12.28 12.42 -13.69
N ASP A 479 -12.87 12.87 -12.57
CA ASP A 479 -14.02 13.79 -12.59
C ASP A 479 -13.56 15.26 -12.61
N TRP A 480 -12.64 15.63 -11.72
CA TRP A 480 -12.22 17.04 -11.58
C TRP A 480 -11.07 17.44 -12.49
N LYS A 481 -10.58 16.53 -13.32
CA LYS A 481 -9.51 16.76 -14.33
C LYS A 481 -8.19 17.31 -13.74
N LEU A 482 -7.96 17.05 -12.47
CA LEU A 482 -6.72 17.45 -11.80
C LEU A 482 -5.50 16.67 -12.34
N SER A 483 -4.31 17.21 -12.13
CA SER A 483 -3.10 16.43 -12.23
C SER A 483 -3.06 15.37 -11.11
N ALA A 484 -2.32 14.27 -11.29
CA ALA A 484 -2.12 13.30 -10.23
C ALA A 484 -1.48 13.97 -9.00
N GLN A 485 -0.57 14.94 -9.21
CA GLN A 485 0.05 15.70 -8.13
C GLN A 485 -0.98 16.52 -7.35
N ASP A 486 -1.86 17.28 -8.04
CA ASP A 486 -2.90 18.08 -7.37
C ASP A 486 -3.92 17.20 -6.67
N ALA A 487 -4.34 16.12 -7.33
CA ALA A 487 -5.29 15.14 -6.77
C ALA A 487 -4.75 14.46 -5.51
N ILE A 488 -3.44 14.14 -5.45
CA ILE A 488 -2.78 13.61 -4.25
C ILE A 488 -2.68 14.69 -3.17
N SER A 489 -2.27 15.90 -3.54
CA SER A 489 -2.01 17.01 -2.60
C SER A 489 -3.27 17.55 -1.95
N PHE A 490 -4.43 17.44 -2.62
CA PHE A 490 -5.70 17.92 -2.08
C PHE A 490 -6.07 17.22 -0.76
N GLY A 491 -6.78 17.94 0.14
CA GLY A 491 -7.20 17.42 1.44
C GLY A 491 -8.07 16.17 1.34
N LEU A 492 -8.13 15.41 2.41
CA LEU A 492 -8.93 14.18 2.49
C LEU A 492 -10.05 14.32 3.55
N LEU A 493 -11.25 13.84 3.20
CA LEU A 493 -12.29 13.47 4.14
C LEU A 493 -12.26 11.94 4.29
N TYR A 494 -11.94 11.47 5.48
CA TYR A 494 -11.85 10.04 5.79
C TYR A 494 -13.03 9.61 6.66
N ALA A 495 -13.94 8.82 6.11
CA ALA A 495 -15.17 8.38 6.77
C ALA A 495 -15.39 6.86 6.58
N PRO A 496 -14.70 6.00 7.36
CA PRO A 496 -14.84 4.54 7.24
C PRO A 496 -16.06 3.98 7.99
N GLY A 497 -16.78 4.80 8.74
CA GLY A 497 -17.91 4.42 9.59
C GLY A 497 -18.68 5.64 10.09
N PRO A 498 -19.45 5.50 11.17
CA PRO A 498 -20.12 6.64 11.80
C PRO A 498 -19.10 7.73 12.16
N GLY A 499 -19.36 8.96 11.78
CA GLY A 499 -18.42 10.07 11.91
C GLY A 499 -17.29 9.99 10.87
N GLY A 500 -16.27 10.79 11.07
CA GLY A 500 -15.11 10.85 10.19
C GLY A 500 -14.09 11.90 10.61
N VAL A 501 -13.07 12.07 9.75
CA VAL A 501 -12.00 13.05 9.94
C VAL A 501 -11.85 13.88 8.67
N ALA A 502 -12.00 15.19 8.79
CA ALA A 502 -11.53 16.14 7.79
C ALA A 502 -10.07 16.47 8.07
N GLU A 503 -9.22 16.40 7.06
CA GLU A 503 -7.80 16.67 7.21
C GLU A 503 -7.55 18.11 7.61
N LYS A 504 -6.81 18.29 8.72
CA LYS A 504 -6.48 19.59 9.28
C LYS A 504 -5.70 20.46 8.28
N ASP A 505 -5.95 21.78 8.32
CA ASP A 505 -5.29 22.80 7.51
C ASP A 505 -5.49 22.62 5.99
N THR A 506 -6.66 22.09 5.58
CA THR A 506 -7.06 21.89 4.18
C THR A 506 -8.40 22.55 3.84
N ALA A 507 -8.67 22.71 2.55
CA ALA A 507 -9.97 23.19 2.07
C ALA A 507 -11.14 22.30 2.55
N VAL A 508 -10.92 20.99 2.72
CA VAL A 508 -11.93 20.06 3.24
C VAL A 508 -12.31 20.39 4.68
N ALA A 509 -11.33 20.75 5.53
CA ALA A 509 -11.64 21.19 6.89
C ALA A 509 -12.41 22.52 6.93
N ALA A 510 -12.16 23.41 5.97
CA ALA A 510 -12.89 24.67 5.86
C ALA A 510 -14.37 24.48 5.51
N MET A 511 -14.76 23.35 4.92
CA MET A 511 -16.15 23.02 4.56
C MET A 511 -16.97 22.46 5.74
N LEU A 512 -16.38 22.28 6.91
CA LEU A 512 -17.06 21.66 8.07
C LEU A 512 -18.43 22.25 8.41
N PRO A 513 -18.66 23.57 8.44
CA PRO A 513 -19.99 24.10 8.74
C PRO A 513 -21.04 23.66 7.72
N ALA A 514 -20.71 23.64 6.44
CA ALA A 514 -21.61 23.19 5.38
C ALA A 514 -21.84 21.68 5.43
N LEU A 515 -20.80 20.90 5.70
CA LEU A 515 -20.89 19.45 5.89
C LEU A 515 -21.74 19.08 7.10
N ALA A 516 -21.62 19.83 8.22
CA ALA A 516 -22.49 19.66 9.38
C ALA A 516 -23.97 19.93 9.06
N GLY A 517 -24.24 20.89 8.17
CA GLY A 517 -25.60 21.16 7.65
C GLY A 517 -26.20 19.98 6.87
N LEU A 518 -25.35 19.09 6.31
CA LEU A 518 -25.75 17.84 5.66
C LEU A 518 -25.83 16.65 6.64
N GLY A 519 -25.60 16.89 7.94
CA GLY A 519 -25.64 15.87 8.99
C GLY A 519 -24.29 15.17 9.24
N GLU A 520 -23.18 15.65 8.63
CA GLU A 520 -21.87 15.05 8.83
C GLU A 520 -21.32 15.35 10.24
N THR A 521 -20.85 14.31 10.93
CA THR A 521 -20.16 14.44 12.22
C THR A 521 -18.68 14.16 12.01
N LEU A 522 -17.86 15.23 11.93
CA LEU A 522 -16.46 15.15 11.55
C LEU A 522 -15.56 15.80 12.59
N ASN A 523 -14.44 15.15 12.89
CA ASN A 523 -13.33 15.73 13.64
C ASN A 523 -12.30 16.32 12.67
N VAL A 524 -11.45 17.25 13.17
CA VAL A 524 -10.30 17.78 12.43
C VAL A 524 -9.02 17.23 13.02
N ALA A 525 -8.22 16.54 12.20
CA ALA A 525 -6.92 16.03 12.62
C ALA A 525 -5.95 15.90 11.42
N PRO A 526 -4.64 15.93 11.63
CA PRO A 526 -3.68 15.55 10.61
C PRO A 526 -3.82 14.05 10.30
N LEU A 527 -3.85 13.68 9.00
CA LEU A 527 -4.03 12.30 8.57
C LEU A 527 -2.72 11.59 8.18
N GLY A 528 -1.60 12.31 8.05
CA GLY A 528 -0.29 11.72 7.78
C GLY A 528 -0.21 10.94 6.47
N LEU A 529 -0.92 11.41 5.44
CA LEU A 529 -1.07 10.75 4.14
C LEU A 529 0.28 10.58 3.43
N LYS A 530 0.37 9.54 2.57
CA LYS A 530 1.58 9.24 1.81
C LYS A 530 1.24 8.45 0.55
N ALA A 531 1.04 9.14 -0.58
CA ALA A 531 0.77 8.53 -1.88
C ALA A 531 1.90 8.77 -2.86
N ASN A 532 2.09 7.83 -3.80
CA ASN A 532 3.05 7.91 -4.88
C ASN A 532 2.38 7.49 -6.19
N ALA A 533 2.64 8.23 -7.27
CA ALA A 533 2.05 7.94 -8.57
C ALA A 533 2.98 8.32 -9.74
N ILE A 534 2.69 7.72 -10.89
CA ILE A 534 3.14 8.19 -12.21
C ILE A 534 1.91 8.30 -13.10
N GLU A 535 1.72 9.46 -13.68
CA GLU A 535 0.62 9.82 -14.58
C GLU A 535 1.14 9.91 -16.02
N TRP A 536 0.32 9.51 -16.98
CA TRP A 536 0.60 9.73 -18.41
C TRP A 536 -0.36 10.76 -18.98
N ARG A 537 0.21 11.87 -19.50
CA ARG A 537 -0.50 12.90 -20.25
C ARG A 537 0.17 13.05 -21.61
N ASP A 538 -0.61 12.94 -22.66
CA ASP A 538 -0.12 13.07 -24.05
C ASP A 538 1.12 12.22 -24.34
N GLY A 539 1.17 11.01 -23.77
CA GLY A 539 2.28 10.07 -23.88
C GLY A 539 3.49 10.37 -23.00
N VAL A 540 3.47 11.45 -22.22
CA VAL A 540 4.55 11.82 -21.31
C VAL A 540 4.28 11.30 -19.90
N ALA A 541 5.26 10.63 -19.31
CA ALA A 541 5.20 10.19 -17.91
C ALA A 541 5.54 11.35 -16.96
N ILE A 542 4.68 11.62 -15.99
CA ILE A 542 4.81 12.67 -14.99
C ILE A 542 4.68 12.05 -13.62
N GLY A 543 5.71 12.18 -12.79
CA GLY A 543 5.69 11.63 -11.44
C GLY A 543 4.96 12.55 -10.46
N ALA A 544 4.33 11.93 -9.45
CA ALA A 544 3.66 12.61 -8.36
C ALA A 544 3.98 11.93 -7.02
N ALA A 545 4.06 12.73 -5.96
CA ALA A 545 4.28 12.26 -4.60
C ALA A 545 3.53 13.14 -3.59
N ASP A 546 3.20 12.59 -2.43
CA ASP A 546 2.45 13.31 -1.41
C ASP A 546 3.33 14.33 -0.69
N PRO A 547 2.97 15.63 -0.68
CA PRO A 547 3.74 16.67 -0.01
C PRO A 547 3.81 16.53 1.52
N ARG A 548 2.91 15.73 2.13
CA ARG A 548 2.91 15.44 3.58
C ARG A 548 3.98 14.44 3.98
N SER A 549 4.63 13.80 3.00
CA SER A 549 5.69 12.80 3.18
C SER A 549 7.04 13.31 2.69
N GLU A 550 8.05 12.44 2.74
CA GLU A 550 9.37 12.69 2.14
C GLU A 550 9.44 12.21 0.69
N GLY A 551 8.30 11.74 0.16
CA GLY A 551 8.19 11.17 -1.17
C GLY A 551 8.60 12.11 -2.28
N VAL A 552 9.19 11.53 -3.33
CA VAL A 552 9.61 12.24 -4.55
C VAL A 552 9.35 11.38 -5.78
N SER A 553 9.25 12.04 -6.92
CA SER A 553 9.45 11.40 -8.23
C SER A 553 10.82 11.77 -8.80
N MET A 554 11.37 10.90 -9.66
CA MET A 554 12.70 11.06 -10.23
C MET A 554 12.78 10.44 -11.62
N GLY A 555 13.30 11.18 -12.59
CA GLY A 555 13.64 10.70 -13.92
C GLY A 555 15.11 10.28 -14.02
N LEU A 556 15.54 9.86 -15.23
CA LEU A 556 16.94 9.43 -15.46
C LEU A 556 17.98 10.54 -15.26
N ASP A 557 17.60 11.81 -15.26
CA ASP A 557 18.50 12.91 -14.91
C ASP A 557 18.93 12.86 -13.43
N GLY A 558 18.21 12.09 -12.62
CA GLY A 558 18.48 11.92 -11.19
C GLY A 558 18.02 13.10 -10.35
N LYS A 559 17.30 14.06 -10.93
CA LYS A 559 16.73 15.18 -10.19
C LYS A 559 15.44 14.73 -9.50
N ALA A 560 15.43 14.84 -8.19
CA ALA A 560 14.21 14.61 -7.41
C ALA A 560 13.25 15.78 -7.62
N VAL A 561 12.05 15.47 -8.09
CA VAL A 561 10.93 16.42 -8.08
C VAL A 561 10.17 16.18 -6.77
N LYS A 562 10.43 17.05 -5.80
CA LYS A 562 9.64 17.11 -4.57
C LYS A 562 8.48 18.06 -4.83
N PRO A 563 7.23 17.65 -4.60
CA PRO A 563 6.12 18.59 -4.66
C PRO A 563 6.39 19.71 -3.67
N ALA A 564 6.19 20.96 -4.11
CA ALA A 564 6.14 22.08 -3.17
C ALA A 564 5.17 21.68 -2.08
N ALA A 565 5.53 21.93 -0.82
CA ALA A 565 4.55 21.89 0.25
C ALA A 565 3.45 22.83 -0.24
N ALA A 566 2.37 22.25 -0.79
CA ALA A 566 1.24 23.04 -1.20
C ALA A 566 0.90 23.88 0.00
N SER A 567 0.78 25.20 -0.20
CA SER A 567 0.11 25.99 0.79
C SER A 567 -1.29 25.40 0.85
N LEU A 568 -1.52 24.51 1.82
CA LEU A 568 -2.77 23.80 2.03
C LEU A 568 -3.96 24.79 2.22
N VAL A 569 -3.68 26.09 2.14
CA VAL A 569 -4.59 27.20 2.44
C VAL A 569 -4.73 28.22 1.31
N LYS A 570 -4.03 28.10 0.17
CA LYS A 570 -4.17 29.07 -0.93
C LYS A 570 -4.49 28.40 -2.26
N ASP A 571 -5.66 27.83 -2.38
CA ASP A 571 -6.38 27.85 -3.66
C ASP A 571 -7.21 29.13 -3.70
N ARG A 572 -6.77 30.13 -4.50
CA ARG A 572 -7.59 31.29 -4.84
C ARG A 572 -8.86 30.80 -5.54
N PRO A 573 -10.02 31.43 -5.28
CA PRO A 573 -11.16 31.21 -6.14
C PRO A 573 -10.75 31.54 -7.58
N SER A 574 -11.09 30.66 -8.50
CA SER A 574 -11.02 30.96 -9.93
C SER A 574 -11.89 32.16 -10.23
N GLU A 575 -11.29 33.26 -10.73
CA GLU A 575 -12.01 34.34 -11.38
C GLU A 575 -12.75 33.83 -12.62
#